data_870dd7e01ab6d953921f784dee1bea41
#
_entry.id   870dd7e01ab6d953921f784dee1bea41
#
_cell.length_a   1.000
_cell.length_b   1.000
_cell.length_c   1.000
_cell.angle_alpha   90.00
_cell.angle_beta   90.00
_cell.angle_gamma   90.00
#
_symmetry.space_group_name_H-M   'P 1'
#
loop_
_entity.id
_entity.type
_entity.pdbx_description
1 polymer ?
#
loop_
_entity_poly.entity_id
_entity_poly.type
_entity_poly.pdbx_seq_one_letter_code
_entity_poly.pdbx_strand_id
1 'polypeptide(L)'
;MNKEYGGNIVKNVSLDNPGKLVLSSGLYEYYFLNIINEEVLKFDKLAAFSLYVLDKESKTSIEVLENKLFLQKSDSIQVENSLVKLQVSGGGARFLIAGSEINSNKSTQVMLYQVHEKIYKVSKPWGYELWISGQHPCYAFKEIFIKAGTKTSLQFHHHKKETNVLFSGRAKLHYKSKPLSGKGNAGSKGISNVELESISSIDVMPGNIHRIQAVTDILLYEVSTPHLDDVVRLQDDNKRPDGRIKEEHSF
;
A
#
# COMPACT_ATOMS: atom_id res chain seq x y z
N MET A 1 -3.80 16.93 15.32
CA MET A 1 -5.21 17.30 15.08
C MET A 1 -5.70 16.48 13.88
N ASN A 2 -6.62 15.55 14.08
CA ASN A 2 -7.22 14.80 12.99
C ASN A 2 -8.14 15.74 12.23
N LYS A 3 -7.84 16.04 10.95
CA LYS A 3 -8.77 16.76 10.10
C LYS A 3 -9.66 15.71 9.43
N GLU A 4 -10.88 15.57 9.91
CA GLU A 4 -11.93 14.81 9.22
C GLU A 4 -12.35 15.60 7.97
N TYR A 5 -12.06 15.07 6.80
CA TYR A 5 -12.55 15.58 5.53
C TYR A 5 -13.56 14.57 4.97
N GLY A 6 -14.83 14.75 5.30
CA GLY A 6 -15.94 14.09 4.60
C GLY A 6 -15.80 12.56 4.38
N GLY A 7 -15.40 11.80 5.41
CA GLY A 7 -15.27 10.35 5.34
C GLY A 7 -13.87 9.81 5.01
N ASN A 8 -12.93 10.65 4.59
CA ASN A 8 -11.51 10.27 4.49
C ASN A 8 -10.71 10.89 5.61
N ILE A 9 -9.85 10.10 6.17
CA ILE A 9 -8.95 10.54 7.23
C ILE A 9 -7.55 10.63 6.62
N VAL A 10 -7.03 11.85 6.53
CA VAL A 10 -5.59 12.07 6.39
C VAL A 10 -5.02 12.11 7.79
N LYS A 11 -4.16 11.15 8.11
CA LYS A 11 -3.51 11.03 9.42
C LYS A 11 -2.01 11.24 9.25
N ASN A 12 -1.43 12.15 10.00
CA ASN A 12 0.01 12.14 10.20
C ASN A 12 0.34 10.97 11.14
N VAL A 13 1.27 10.12 10.74
CA VAL A 13 1.70 8.96 11.51
C VAL A 13 3.19 9.08 11.83
N SER A 14 3.60 8.56 12.99
CA SER A 14 5.01 8.44 13.34
C SER A 14 5.43 6.99 13.16
N LEU A 15 6.50 6.78 12.40
CA LEU A 15 7.12 5.47 12.21
C LEU A 15 8.33 5.24 13.13
N ASP A 16 8.62 6.19 14.02
CA ASP A 16 9.77 6.11 14.91
C ASP A 16 9.48 5.33 16.18
N ASN A 17 8.20 5.22 16.55
CA ASN A 17 7.80 4.48 17.74
C ASN A 17 8.01 2.97 17.54
N PRO A 18 8.66 2.29 18.51
CA PRO A 18 8.80 0.83 18.47
C PRO A 18 7.45 0.12 18.47
N GLY A 19 7.40 -1.06 17.85
CA GLY A 19 6.24 -1.93 17.85
C GLY A 19 5.34 -1.77 16.62
N LYS A 20 4.09 -2.20 16.78
CA LYS A 20 3.09 -2.28 15.70
C LYS A 20 2.22 -1.03 15.65
N LEU A 21 2.16 -0.40 14.48
CA LEU A 21 1.19 0.64 14.15
C LEU A 21 0.17 0.09 13.15
N VAL A 22 -1.12 0.09 13.52
CA VAL A 22 -2.20 -0.30 12.62
C VAL A 22 -2.56 0.87 11.73
N LEU A 23 -2.39 0.70 10.42
CA LEU A 23 -2.71 1.67 9.38
C LEU A 23 -4.14 1.49 8.86
N SER A 24 -4.57 0.24 8.68
CA SER A 24 -5.94 -0.14 8.34
C SER A 24 -6.25 -1.54 8.85
N SER A 25 -7.55 -1.84 9.08
CA SER A 25 -8.03 -3.17 9.46
C SER A 25 -9.45 -3.41 8.94
N GLY A 26 -9.87 -4.68 8.94
CA GLY A 26 -11.21 -5.13 8.59
C GLY A 26 -11.30 -5.77 7.21
N LEU A 27 -11.37 -5.01 6.11
CA LEU A 27 -11.41 -5.58 4.75
C LEU A 27 -10.06 -6.16 4.31
N TYR A 28 -8.99 -5.62 4.84
CA TYR A 28 -7.62 -6.11 4.80
C TYR A 28 -6.90 -5.57 6.01
N GLU A 29 -5.81 -6.23 6.40
CA GLU A 29 -4.93 -5.78 7.45
C GLU A 29 -3.72 -5.07 6.85
N TYR A 30 -3.39 -3.90 7.40
CA TYR A 30 -2.24 -3.11 6.99
C TYR A 30 -1.51 -2.58 8.22
N TYR A 31 -0.28 -3.02 8.41
CA TYR A 31 0.54 -2.66 9.56
C TYR A 31 1.89 -2.11 9.16
N PHE A 32 2.39 -1.23 9.98
CA PHE A 32 3.80 -0.91 10.07
C PHE A 32 4.38 -1.52 11.35
N LEU A 33 5.55 -2.15 11.24
CA LEU A 33 6.31 -2.66 12.37
C LEU A 33 7.66 -1.96 12.45
N ASN A 34 8.00 -1.45 13.64
CA ASN A 34 9.33 -0.92 13.94
C ASN A 34 9.96 -1.76 15.05
N ILE A 35 10.93 -2.57 14.70
CA ILE A 35 11.70 -3.42 15.60
C ILE A 35 13.02 -2.75 15.86
N ILE A 36 13.30 -2.44 17.11
CA ILE A 36 14.52 -1.72 17.53
C ILE A 36 15.56 -2.61 18.22
N ASN A 37 15.16 -3.83 18.62
CA ASN A 37 15.99 -4.80 19.30
C ASN A 37 15.80 -6.19 18.68
N GLU A 38 16.61 -7.14 19.14
CA GLU A 38 16.44 -8.53 18.75
C GLU A 38 15.06 -9.06 19.14
N GLU A 39 14.33 -9.61 18.18
CA GLU A 39 12.96 -10.10 18.37
C GLU A 39 12.64 -11.25 17.41
N VAL A 40 11.81 -12.18 17.88
CA VAL A 40 11.17 -13.21 17.05
C VAL A 40 9.72 -12.85 16.82
N LEU A 41 9.39 -12.47 15.59
CA LEU A 41 8.04 -12.14 15.17
C LEU A 41 7.29 -13.40 14.74
N LYS A 42 6.02 -13.51 15.16
CA LYS A 42 5.10 -14.60 14.78
C LYS A 42 3.86 -14.01 14.12
N PHE A 43 3.50 -14.58 13.00
CA PHE A 43 2.33 -14.16 12.20
C PHE A 43 1.29 -15.28 12.22
N ASP A 44 0.60 -15.43 13.36
CA ASP A 44 -0.37 -16.49 13.63
C ASP A 44 -1.84 -16.06 13.44
N LYS A 45 -2.08 -14.77 13.28
CA LYS A 45 -3.44 -14.21 13.11
C LYS A 45 -3.83 -13.94 11.65
N LEU A 46 -2.88 -13.97 10.73
CA LEU A 46 -3.13 -13.72 9.32
C LEU A 46 -3.14 -15.05 8.57
N ALA A 47 -4.23 -15.33 7.88
CA ALA A 47 -4.33 -16.50 7.00
C ALA A 47 -3.47 -16.36 5.75
N ALA A 48 -3.32 -15.11 5.28
CA ALA A 48 -2.42 -14.74 4.20
C ALA A 48 -1.84 -13.36 4.46
N PHE A 49 -0.57 -13.16 4.15
CA PHE A 49 0.07 -11.84 4.26
C PHE A 49 1.25 -11.68 3.31
N SER A 50 1.58 -10.43 3.03
CA SER A 50 2.83 -9.99 2.40
C SER A 50 3.58 -9.10 3.37
N LEU A 51 4.84 -9.42 3.59
CA LEU A 51 5.77 -8.62 4.37
C LEU A 51 6.79 -8.01 3.41
N TYR A 52 7.05 -6.72 3.55
CA TYR A 52 8.05 -5.97 2.81
C TYR A 52 9.04 -5.33 3.78
N VAL A 53 10.34 -5.55 3.56
CA VAL A 53 11.41 -4.96 4.36
C VAL A 53 11.62 -3.52 3.92
N LEU A 54 11.09 -2.57 4.67
CA LEU A 54 11.18 -1.15 4.36
C LEU A 54 12.61 -0.63 4.48
N ASP A 55 13.25 -0.98 5.60
CA ASP A 55 14.68 -0.79 5.85
C ASP A 55 15.17 -1.64 7.03
N LYS A 56 16.48 -1.63 7.24
CA LYS A 56 17.17 -2.26 8.37
C LYS A 56 18.49 -1.56 8.62
N GLU A 57 18.98 -1.62 9.86
CA GLU A 57 20.34 -1.19 10.16
C GLU A 57 21.38 -2.08 9.47
N SER A 58 22.58 -1.56 9.24
CA SER A 58 23.62 -2.26 8.45
C SER A 58 24.03 -3.62 9.02
N LYS A 59 24.00 -3.76 10.35
CA LYS A 59 24.37 -4.99 11.06
C LYS A 59 23.19 -5.94 11.28
N THR A 60 21.96 -5.50 10.97
CA THR A 60 20.75 -6.30 11.21
C THR A 60 20.68 -7.47 10.25
N SER A 61 20.43 -8.63 10.81
CA SER A 61 20.06 -9.85 10.09
C SER A 61 18.57 -10.10 10.28
N ILE A 62 17.87 -10.44 9.20
CA ILE A 62 16.45 -10.80 9.19
C ILE A 62 16.38 -12.20 8.57
N GLU A 63 16.07 -13.19 9.38
CA GLU A 63 16.01 -14.59 8.95
C GLU A 63 14.58 -15.13 9.06
N VAL A 64 14.10 -15.76 7.99
CA VAL A 64 12.89 -16.60 8.00
C VAL A 64 13.30 -17.99 8.46
N LEU A 65 13.00 -18.33 9.72
CA LEU A 65 13.58 -19.48 10.41
C LEU A 65 13.25 -20.82 9.74
N GLU A 66 12.02 -20.99 9.25
CA GLU A 66 11.57 -22.24 8.62
C GLU A 66 12.35 -22.58 7.34
N ASN A 67 12.82 -21.55 6.63
CA ASN A 67 13.47 -21.70 5.32
C ASN A 67 14.96 -21.32 5.34
N LYS A 68 15.48 -20.83 6.45
CA LYS A 68 16.83 -20.25 6.56
C LYS A 68 17.10 -19.18 5.50
N LEU A 69 16.09 -18.38 5.22
CA LEU A 69 16.13 -17.33 4.20
C LEU A 69 16.44 -16.00 4.87
N PHE A 70 17.44 -15.28 4.36
CA PHE A 70 17.81 -13.96 4.85
C PHE A 70 17.24 -12.86 3.95
N LEU A 71 16.47 -11.95 4.56
CA LEU A 71 15.86 -10.83 3.86
C LEU A 71 16.77 -9.59 3.89
N GLN A 72 16.82 -8.91 2.77
CA GLN A 72 17.49 -7.63 2.62
C GLN A 72 16.45 -6.48 2.56
N LYS A 73 16.94 -5.24 2.61
CA LYS A 73 16.09 -4.07 2.35
C LYS A 73 15.39 -4.22 1.00
N SER A 74 14.13 -3.88 0.97
CA SER A 74 13.23 -3.94 -0.19
C SER A 74 12.88 -5.36 -0.67
N ASP A 75 13.32 -6.40 0.03
CA ASP A 75 12.84 -7.76 -0.21
C ASP A 75 11.42 -7.93 0.34
N SER A 76 10.69 -8.88 -0.23
CA SER A 76 9.36 -9.26 0.24
C SER A 76 9.19 -10.77 0.35
N ILE A 77 8.32 -11.17 1.27
CA ILE A 77 7.76 -12.52 1.32
C ILE A 77 6.23 -12.44 1.25
N GLN A 78 5.63 -13.37 0.54
CA GLN A 78 4.19 -13.60 0.53
C GLN A 78 3.93 -14.96 1.11
N VAL A 79 3.04 -15.04 2.08
CA VAL A 79 2.75 -16.26 2.83
C VAL A 79 1.25 -16.52 2.80
N GLU A 80 0.87 -17.76 2.57
CA GLU A 80 -0.52 -18.21 2.63
C GLU A 80 -0.57 -19.57 3.33
N ASN A 81 -1.46 -19.71 4.30
CA ASN A 81 -1.70 -20.95 5.07
C ASN A 81 -0.46 -21.55 5.75
N SER A 82 0.51 -20.73 6.08
CA SER A 82 1.74 -21.15 6.74
C SER A 82 2.03 -20.30 7.97
N LEU A 83 2.58 -20.93 9.00
CA LEU A 83 3.17 -20.23 10.12
C LEU A 83 4.59 -19.80 9.71
N VAL A 84 4.89 -18.53 9.89
CA VAL A 84 6.22 -18.00 9.65
C VAL A 84 6.74 -17.32 10.91
N LYS A 85 7.97 -17.62 11.25
CA LYS A 85 8.73 -16.95 12.29
C LYS A 85 9.87 -16.17 11.66
N LEU A 86 9.95 -14.91 12.01
CA LEU A 86 11.00 -14.02 11.56
C LEU A 86 11.90 -13.68 12.73
N GLN A 87 13.18 -14.01 12.64
CA GLN A 87 14.19 -13.59 13.61
C GLN A 87 14.84 -12.30 13.12
N VAL A 88 14.72 -11.23 13.91
CA VAL A 88 15.49 -9.99 13.74
C VAL A 88 16.61 -10.01 14.76
N SER A 89 17.85 -9.80 14.35
CA SER A 89 19.01 -9.81 15.22
C SER A 89 20.10 -8.82 14.77
N GLY A 90 20.91 -8.36 15.71
CA GLY A 90 22.04 -7.46 15.45
C GLY A 90 21.70 -5.99 15.23
N GLY A 91 20.43 -5.60 15.37
CA GLY A 91 19.97 -4.21 15.23
C GLY A 91 18.49 -4.12 14.86
N GLY A 92 18.02 -2.92 14.53
CA GLY A 92 16.64 -2.63 14.20
C GLY A 92 16.27 -2.89 12.74
N ALA A 93 14.97 -3.11 12.49
CA ALA A 93 14.39 -3.22 11.16
C ALA A 93 12.95 -2.71 11.14
N ARG A 94 12.51 -2.19 9.98
CA ARG A 94 11.16 -1.70 9.76
C ARG A 94 10.49 -2.44 8.62
N PHE A 95 9.22 -2.78 8.81
CA PHE A 95 8.44 -3.58 7.89
C PHE A 95 7.09 -2.96 7.60
N LEU A 96 6.61 -3.17 6.38
CA LEU A 96 5.20 -3.03 6.03
C LEU A 96 4.61 -4.43 5.84
N ILE A 97 3.42 -4.63 6.38
CA ILE A 97 2.71 -5.90 6.32
C ILE A 97 1.29 -5.64 5.85
N ALA A 98 0.93 -6.28 4.75
CA ALA A 98 -0.43 -6.33 4.24
C ALA A 98 -0.94 -7.77 4.34
N GLY A 99 -2.21 -7.95 4.71
CA GLY A 99 -2.72 -9.31 4.83
C GLY A 99 -4.23 -9.40 5.01
N SER A 100 -4.69 -10.62 5.21
CA SER A 100 -6.07 -10.94 5.47
C SER A 100 -6.17 -12.02 6.54
N GLU A 101 -7.13 -11.85 7.46
CA GLU A 101 -7.52 -12.90 8.41
C GLU A 101 -8.36 -13.99 7.74
N ILE A 102 -8.93 -13.68 6.56
CA ILE A 102 -9.77 -14.60 5.80
C ILE A 102 -8.88 -15.43 4.87
N ASN A 103 -9.05 -16.75 4.94
CA ASN A 103 -8.36 -17.68 4.06
C ASN A 103 -8.97 -17.65 2.65
N SER A 104 -8.13 -17.73 1.62
CA SER A 104 -8.55 -17.77 0.21
C SER A 104 -9.20 -19.09 -0.24
N ASN A 105 -9.56 -19.98 0.71
CA ASN A 105 -10.09 -21.35 0.46
C ASN A 105 -9.13 -22.31 -0.28
N LYS A 106 -7.86 -21.94 -0.40
CA LYS A 106 -6.83 -22.84 -0.91
C LYS A 106 -6.18 -23.57 0.26
N SER A 107 -6.13 -24.89 0.21
CA SER A 107 -5.47 -25.72 1.23
C SER A 107 -3.94 -25.76 1.10
N THR A 108 -3.39 -25.14 0.05
CA THR A 108 -1.97 -25.21 -0.26
C THR A 108 -1.20 -24.15 0.53
N GLN A 109 -0.18 -24.58 1.25
CA GLN A 109 0.79 -23.69 1.88
C GLN A 109 1.66 -23.04 0.80
N VAL A 110 1.76 -21.73 0.82
CA VAL A 110 2.58 -20.97 -0.13
C VAL A 110 3.50 -20.02 0.65
N MET A 111 4.76 -20.03 0.33
CA MET A 111 5.69 -18.96 0.67
C MET A 111 6.46 -18.57 -0.59
N LEU A 112 6.27 -17.32 -1.03
CA LEU A 112 6.98 -16.75 -2.15
C LEU A 112 7.93 -15.67 -1.65
N TYR A 113 9.23 -15.85 -1.90
CA TYR A 113 10.24 -14.84 -1.68
C TYR A 113 10.53 -14.09 -2.98
N GLN A 114 10.62 -12.78 -2.88
CA GLN A 114 10.95 -11.91 -4.01
C GLN A 114 12.01 -10.90 -3.60
N VAL A 115 13.15 -10.90 -4.27
CA VAL A 115 14.09 -9.78 -4.22
C VAL A 115 13.50 -8.58 -4.97
N HIS A 116 13.85 -7.37 -4.55
CA HIS A 116 13.27 -6.13 -5.07
C HIS A 116 13.24 -6.06 -6.61
N GLU A 117 14.34 -6.43 -7.27
CA GLU A 117 14.48 -6.36 -8.73
C GLU A 117 13.60 -7.38 -9.48
N LYS A 118 13.04 -8.36 -8.77
CA LYS A 118 12.13 -9.38 -9.31
C LYS A 118 10.66 -9.09 -9.03
N ILE A 119 10.36 -8.08 -8.20
CA ILE A 119 8.98 -7.63 -7.99
C ILE A 119 8.44 -7.08 -9.31
N TYR A 120 7.24 -7.51 -9.68
CA TYR A 120 6.61 -7.09 -10.93
C TYR A 120 6.42 -5.58 -10.97
N LYS A 121 7.05 -4.95 -11.96
CA LYS A 121 7.03 -3.49 -12.16
C LYS A 121 6.14 -3.12 -13.33
N VAL A 122 5.23 -2.18 -13.08
CA VAL A 122 4.34 -1.59 -14.07
C VAL A 122 4.74 -0.13 -14.28
N SER A 123 5.21 0.19 -15.48
CA SER A 123 5.54 1.57 -15.83
C SER A 123 4.27 2.40 -16.02
N LYS A 124 4.28 3.62 -15.51
CA LYS A 124 3.18 4.56 -15.60
C LYS A 124 3.68 5.90 -16.18
N PRO A 125 2.82 6.71 -16.81
CA PRO A 125 3.24 8.03 -17.32
C PRO A 125 3.80 8.96 -16.23
N TRP A 126 3.39 8.74 -14.99
CA TRP A 126 3.80 9.53 -13.83
C TRP A 126 4.91 8.88 -12.98
N GLY A 127 5.36 7.66 -13.31
CA GLY A 127 6.38 6.93 -12.56
C GLY A 127 6.25 5.43 -12.70
N TYR A 128 6.03 4.69 -11.61
CA TYR A 128 5.84 3.24 -11.66
C TYR A 128 5.07 2.71 -10.44
N GLU A 129 4.57 1.48 -10.57
CA GLU A 129 4.08 0.65 -9.48
C GLU A 129 4.95 -0.62 -9.41
N LEU A 130 5.38 -1.01 -8.20
CA LEU A 130 5.87 -2.35 -7.91
C LEU A 130 4.76 -3.13 -7.21
N TRP A 131 4.36 -4.25 -7.78
CA TRP A 131 3.27 -5.06 -7.25
C TRP A 131 3.83 -6.11 -6.30
N ILE A 132 4.02 -5.73 -5.03
CA ILE A 132 4.50 -6.61 -3.95
C ILE A 132 3.55 -7.79 -3.80
N SER A 133 2.23 -7.54 -3.85
CA SER A 133 1.20 -8.56 -3.97
C SER A 133 0.06 -8.01 -4.82
N GLY A 134 -0.02 -8.43 -6.08
CA GLY A 134 -1.01 -7.91 -7.03
C GLY A 134 -2.11 -8.89 -7.40
N GLN A 135 -1.99 -10.17 -7.07
CA GLN A 135 -2.92 -11.22 -7.51
C GLN A 135 -3.57 -12.00 -6.35
N HIS A 136 -3.40 -11.55 -5.10
CA HIS A 136 -4.05 -12.19 -3.97
C HIS A 136 -5.56 -11.87 -3.97
N PRO A 137 -6.46 -12.86 -3.75
CA PRO A 137 -7.90 -12.64 -3.86
C PRO A 137 -8.50 -11.78 -2.74
N CYS A 138 -7.77 -11.52 -1.64
CA CYS A 138 -8.28 -10.77 -0.50
C CYS A 138 -7.70 -9.36 -0.38
N TYR A 139 -6.52 -9.10 -0.94
CA TYR A 139 -5.86 -7.79 -0.88
C TYR A 139 -4.86 -7.60 -2.03
N ALA A 140 -4.48 -6.35 -2.27
CA ALA A 140 -3.33 -6.00 -3.09
C ALA A 140 -2.38 -5.10 -2.29
N PHE A 141 -1.08 -5.21 -2.54
CA PHE A 141 -0.04 -4.42 -1.91
C PHE A 141 0.96 -3.93 -2.95
N LYS A 142 1.18 -2.62 -3.02
CA LYS A 142 2.03 -1.97 -4.01
C LYS A 142 2.93 -0.92 -3.38
N GLU A 143 4.14 -0.80 -3.93
CA GLU A 143 4.94 0.41 -3.86
C GLU A 143 4.64 1.26 -5.09
N ILE A 144 4.46 2.57 -4.91
CA ILE A 144 4.11 3.52 -5.96
C ILE A 144 5.08 4.69 -5.92
N PHE A 145 5.84 4.88 -6.99
CA PHE A 145 6.70 6.04 -7.17
C PHE A 145 6.05 7.03 -8.14
N ILE A 146 5.93 8.29 -7.72
CA ILE A 146 5.40 9.38 -8.56
C ILE A 146 6.46 10.46 -8.68
N LYS A 147 6.86 10.76 -9.89
CA LYS A 147 7.86 11.77 -10.22
C LYS A 147 7.35 13.18 -9.94
N ALA A 148 8.21 14.05 -9.43
CA ALA A 148 7.92 15.45 -9.17
C ALA A 148 7.25 16.15 -10.38
N GLY A 149 6.24 16.97 -10.10
CA GLY A 149 5.48 17.69 -11.11
C GLY A 149 4.44 16.84 -11.86
N THR A 150 4.38 15.53 -11.64
CA THR A 150 3.37 14.64 -12.24
C THR A 150 2.25 14.29 -11.26
N LYS A 151 1.20 13.68 -11.77
CA LYS A 151 0.02 13.31 -10.98
C LYS A 151 -0.67 12.07 -11.54
N THR A 152 -1.36 11.36 -10.68
CA THR A 152 -2.24 10.26 -11.07
C THR A 152 -3.50 10.78 -11.78
N SER A 153 -4.32 9.92 -12.37
CA SER A 153 -5.66 10.29 -12.84
C SER A 153 -6.52 10.84 -11.69
N LEU A 154 -7.42 11.76 -12.00
CA LEU A 154 -8.53 12.08 -11.10
C LEU A 154 -9.56 10.97 -11.28
N GLN A 155 -9.75 10.15 -10.27
CA GLN A 155 -10.47 8.89 -10.38
C GLN A 155 -11.31 8.58 -9.14
N PHE A 156 -12.19 7.61 -9.27
CA PHE A 156 -12.85 6.94 -8.16
C PHE A 156 -12.98 5.44 -8.45
N HIS A 157 -13.38 4.69 -7.43
CA HIS A 157 -13.62 3.26 -7.49
C HIS A 157 -15.05 2.94 -7.06
N HIS A 158 -15.70 1.97 -7.69
CA HIS A 158 -17.02 1.51 -7.26
C HIS A 158 -16.97 0.63 -6.02
N HIS A 159 -15.94 -0.22 -5.92
CA HIS A 159 -15.81 -1.28 -4.92
C HIS A 159 -14.49 -1.23 -4.16
N LYS A 160 -13.42 -0.72 -4.80
CA LYS A 160 -12.08 -0.70 -4.21
C LYS A 160 -12.02 0.29 -3.04
N LYS A 161 -11.63 -0.21 -1.86
CA LYS A 161 -11.09 0.58 -0.76
C LYS A 161 -9.57 0.53 -0.85
N GLU A 162 -8.88 1.63 -0.57
CA GLU A 162 -7.43 1.67 -0.49
C GLU A 162 -6.95 2.52 0.67
N THR A 163 -5.82 2.16 1.24
CA THR A 163 -5.07 2.93 2.22
C THR A 163 -3.68 3.18 1.66
N ASN A 164 -3.36 4.45 1.44
CA ASN A 164 -2.08 4.90 0.93
C ASN A 164 -1.26 5.51 2.07
N VAL A 165 0.01 5.13 2.17
CA VAL A 165 0.97 5.79 3.07
C VAL A 165 1.99 6.54 2.23
N LEU A 166 1.98 7.87 2.32
CA LEU A 166 3.04 8.72 1.77
C LEU A 166 4.27 8.55 2.65
N PHE A 167 5.23 7.76 2.19
CA PHE A 167 6.43 7.41 2.93
C PHE A 167 7.52 8.46 2.80
N SER A 168 7.69 9.04 1.61
CA SER A 168 8.67 10.10 1.39
C SER A 168 8.18 11.16 0.41
N GLY A 169 8.70 12.36 0.56
CA GLY A 169 8.41 13.50 -0.28
C GLY A 169 7.19 14.29 0.16
N ARG A 170 6.74 15.21 -0.70
CA ARG A 170 5.58 16.08 -0.52
C ARG A 170 4.62 15.96 -1.67
N ALA A 171 3.33 15.92 -1.38
CA ALA A 171 2.27 15.77 -2.37
C ALA A 171 1.08 16.67 -2.07
N LYS A 172 0.20 16.79 -3.05
CA LYS A 172 -1.13 17.38 -2.90
C LYS A 172 -2.18 16.33 -3.21
N LEU A 173 -3.07 16.08 -2.26
CA LEU A 173 -4.25 15.26 -2.44
C LEU A 173 -5.40 16.14 -2.94
N HIS A 174 -5.91 15.84 -4.14
CA HIS A 174 -7.16 16.37 -4.63
C HIS A 174 -8.26 15.38 -4.27
N TYR A 175 -9.28 15.85 -3.56
CA TYR A 175 -10.20 14.93 -2.93
C TYR A 175 -11.63 15.45 -2.87
N LYS A 176 -12.61 14.53 -3.07
CA LYS A 176 -14.04 14.78 -2.85
C LYS A 176 -14.71 13.51 -2.33
N SER A 177 -15.35 13.60 -1.17
CA SER A 177 -16.15 12.51 -0.63
C SER A 177 -17.38 12.24 -1.50
N LYS A 178 -17.80 10.99 -1.57
CA LYS A 178 -19.11 10.62 -2.09
C LYS A 178 -20.19 11.23 -1.17
N PRO A 179 -21.20 11.93 -1.70
CA PRO A 179 -22.30 12.40 -0.88
C PRO A 179 -23.06 11.23 -0.24
N LEU A 180 -23.32 11.28 1.05
CA LEU A 180 -24.10 10.27 1.79
C LEU A 180 -25.52 10.06 1.21
N SER A 181 -26.07 11.06 0.52
CA SER A 181 -27.44 11.06 -0.01
C SER A 181 -27.59 10.46 -1.42
N GLY A 182 -26.54 9.96 -2.04
CA GLY A 182 -26.61 9.37 -3.39
C GLY A 182 -27.01 10.34 -4.54
N LYS A 183 -27.35 11.58 -4.24
CA LYS A 183 -27.76 12.63 -5.19
C LYS A 183 -26.62 13.63 -5.39
N GLY A 184 -25.57 13.22 -6.07
CA GLY A 184 -24.47 14.13 -6.41
C GLY A 184 -23.88 13.75 -7.75
N ASN A 185 -23.84 14.71 -8.70
CA ASN A 185 -23.12 14.52 -9.95
C ASN A 185 -21.66 14.21 -9.66
N ALA A 186 -21.14 13.17 -10.28
CA ALA A 186 -19.73 12.76 -10.26
C ALA A 186 -18.79 13.78 -10.97
N GLY A 187 -19.13 15.06 -10.94
CA GLY A 187 -18.35 16.11 -11.57
C GLY A 187 -17.21 16.63 -10.68
N SER A 188 -16.19 17.21 -11.30
CA SER A 188 -15.01 17.80 -10.65
C SER A 188 -15.29 19.04 -9.78
N LYS A 189 -16.53 19.54 -9.73
CA LYS A 189 -16.90 20.67 -8.87
C LYS A 189 -16.85 20.27 -7.39
N GLY A 190 -16.23 21.11 -6.54
CA GLY A 190 -16.14 20.89 -5.10
C GLY A 190 -15.03 19.92 -4.67
N ILE A 191 -13.96 19.80 -5.46
CA ILE A 191 -12.74 19.08 -5.07
C ILE A 191 -11.95 19.93 -4.08
N SER A 192 -11.67 19.37 -2.92
CA SER A 192 -10.78 19.93 -1.91
C SER A 192 -9.32 19.56 -2.21
N ASN A 193 -8.40 20.40 -1.76
CA ASN A 193 -6.98 20.16 -1.87
C ASN A 193 -6.37 20.09 -0.48
N VAL A 194 -5.56 19.06 -0.23
CA VAL A 194 -4.86 18.86 1.04
C VAL A 194 -3.38 18.67 0.74
N GLU A 195 -2.54 19.49 1.35
CA GLU A 195 -1.08 19.28 1.30
C GLU A 195 -0.73 18.10 2.19
N LEU A 196 0.09 17.21 1.66
CA LEU A 196 0.58 16.02 2.33
C LEU A 196 2.09 16.11 2.50
N GLU A 197 2.53 15.85 3.71
CA GLU A 197 3.94 15.65 4.02
C GLU A 197 4.17 14.19 4.47
N SER A 198 5.36 13.70 4.28
CA SER A 198 5.79 12.42 4.86
C SER A 198 5.85 12.56 6.41
N ILE A 199 5.25 11.69 7.21
CA ILE A 199 4.54 10.49 6.79
C ILE A 199 3.04 10.73 6.99
N SER A 200 2.25 10.54 5.95
CA SER A 200 0.79 10.70 6.01
C SER A 200 0.11 9.41 5.53
N SER A 201 -0.93 8.98 6.25
CA SER A 201 -1.80 7.89 5.83
C SER A 201 -3.12 8.45 5.29
N ILE A 202 -3.61 7.91 4.19
CA ILE A 202 -4.79 8.36 3.46
C ILE A 202 -5.70 7.16 3.22
N ASP A 203 -6.92 7.19 3.75
CA ASP A 203 -7.95 6.20 3.47
C ASP A 203 -8.90 6.68 2.38
N VAL A 204 -8.99 5.93 1.28
CA VAL A 204 -9.90 6.20 0.16
C VAL A 204 -10.99 5.13 0.12
N MET A 205 -12.22 5.57 0.39
CA MET A 205 -13.40 4.70 0.37
C MET A 205 -14.00 4.61 -1.04
N PRO A 206 -14.74 3.54 -1.37
CA PRO A 206 -15.46 3.43 -2.62
C PRO A 206 -16.35 4.65 -2.91
N GLY A 207 -16.28 5.15 -4.14
CA GLY A 207 -17.03 6.33 -4.60
C GLY A 207 -16.36 7.68 -4.30
N ASN A 208 -15.27 7.70 -3.53
CA ASN A 208 -14.52 8.92 -3.27
C ASN A 208 -13.63 9.29 -4.44
N ILE A 209 -13.76 10.52 -4.94
CA ILE A 209 -12.92 11.05 -6.01
C ILE A 209 -11.59 11.46 -5.39
N HIS A 210 -10.49 11.03 -6.01
CA HIS A 210 -9.15 11.34 -5.53
C HIS A 210 -8.12 11.41 -6.64
N ARG A 211 -7.04 12.13 -6.39
CA ARG A 211 -5.83 12.24 -7.22
C ARG A 211 -4.68 12.63 -6.32
N ILE A 212 -3.52 12.04 -6.54
CA ILE A 212 -2.27 12.45 -5.88
C ILE A 212 -1.40 13.17 -6.91
N GLN A 213 -0.99 14.38 -6.57
CA GLN A 213 -0.06 15.20 -7.33
C GLN A 213 1.25 15.31 -6.56
N ALA A 214 2.35 14.86 -7.15
CA ALA A 214 3.67 14.95 -6.55
C ALA A 214 4.23 16.37 -6.64
N VAL A 215 4.58 16.96 -5.50
CA VAL A 215 5.30 18.25 -5.42
C VAL A 215 6.80 18.02 -5.54
N THR A 216 7.31 17.01 -4.85
CA THR A 216 8.65 16.43 -5.03
C THR A 216 8.50 15.02 -5.56
N ASP A 217 9.59 14.32 -5.87
CA ASP A 217 9.50 12.87 -6.02
C ASP A 217 8.92 12.27 -4.75
N ILE A 218 7.96 11.36 -4.90
CA ILE A 218 7.28 10.73 -3.77
C ILE A 218 7.28 9.21 -3.87
N LEU A 219 7.28 8.58 -2.71
CA LEU A 219 7.11 7.15 -2.55
C LEU A 219 5.90 6.88 -1.68
N LEU A 220 4.97 6.11 -2.22
CA LEU A 220 3.74 5.66 -1.55
C LEU A 220 3.75 4.15 -1.41
N TYR A 221 3.12 3.67 -0.35
CA TYR A 221 2.76 2.25 -0.21
C TYR A 221 1.25 2.14 -0.10
N GLU A 222 0.64 1.44 -1.06
CA GLU A 222 -0.80 1.21 -1.14
C GLU A 222 -1.14 -0.22 -0.73
N VAL A 223 -2.08 -0.36 0.20
CA VAL A 223 -2.81 -1.62 0.41
C VAL A 223 -4.27 -1.39 0.09
N SER A 224 -4.87 -2.32 -0.65
CA SER A 224 -6.25 -2.19 -1.11
C SER A 224 -6.98 -3.52 -1.15
N THR A 225 -8.31 -3.45 -1.26
CA THR A 225 -9.11 -4.61 -1.68
C THR A 225 -8.73 -5.02 -3.11
N PRO A 226 -8.96 -6.29 -3.54
CA PRO A 226 -8.40 -6.84 -4.78
C PRO A 226 -9.05 -6.35 -6.09
N HIS A 227 -9.86 -5.29 -6.04
CA HIS A 227 -10.59 -4.76 -7.20
C HIS A 227 -9.68 -3.86 -8.08
N LEU A 228 -8.63 -4.45 -8.67
CA LEU A 228 -7.56 -3.69 -9.35
C LEU A 228 -7.98 -3.03 -10.66
N ASP A 229 -9.00 -3.57 -11.32
CA ASP A 229 -9.53 -3.06 -12.58
C ASP A 229 -10.68 -2.05 -12.38
N ASP A 230 -11.08 -1.82 -11.13
CA ASP A 230 -12.15 -0.91 -10.74
C ASP A 230 -11.64 0.54 -10.68
N VAL A 231 -11.32 1.12 -11.82
CA VAL A 231 -10.83 2.50 -11.95
C VAL A 231 -11.70 3.26 -12.94
N VAL A 232 -12.44 4.25 -12.45
CA VAL A 232 -13.19 5.21 -13.30
C VAL A 232 -12.42 6.53 -13.33
N ARG A 233 -11.93 6.93 -14.51
CA ARG A 233 -11.11 8.13 -14.68
C ARG A 233 -11.97 9.30 -15.12
N LEU A 234 -12.08 10.30 -14.27
CA LEU A 234 -12.78 11.57 -14.56
C LEU A 234 -11.92 12.55 -15.36
N GLN A 235 -10.61 12.54 -15.09
CA GLN A 235 -9.59 13.31 -15.81
C GLN A 235 -8.28 12.54 -15.80
N ASP A 236 -7.66 12.42 -16.94
CA ASP A 236 -6.35 11.80 -17.10
C ASP A 236 -5.53 12.61 -18.11
N ASP A 237 -4.34 13.07 -17.72
CA ASP A 237 -3.48 13.89 -18.56
C ASP A 237 -2.94 13.11 -19.77
N ASN A 238 -2.94 11.77 -19.68
CA ASN A 238 -2.48 10.87 -20.74
C ASN A 238 -3.65 10.22 -21.52
N LYS A 239 -4.90 10.66 -21.26
CA LYS A 239 -6.12 10.20 -21.94
C LYS A 239 -6.31 8.66 -21.86
N ARG A 240 -5.89 8.03 -20.78
CA ARG A 240 -6.09 6.60 -20.55
C ARG A 240 -7.57 6.30 -20.33
N PRO A 241 -8.09 5.20 -20.88
CA PRO A 241 -9.47 4.78 -20.64
C PRO A 241 -9.69 4.29 -19.19
N ASP A 242 -10.93 4.00 -18.83
CA ASP A 242 -11.27 3.37 -17.57
C ASP A 242 -10.70 1.95 -17.47
N GLY A 243 -10.60 1.44 -16.26
CA GLY A 243 -10.12 0.09 -15.97
C GLY A 243 -8.62 -0.12 -16.14
N ARG A 244 -8.24 -1.37 -16.35
CA ARG A 244 -6.85 -1.78 -16.57
C ARG A 244 -6.37 -1.35 -17.96
N ILE A 245 -5.18 -0.78 -18.02
CA ILE A 245 -4.49 -0.44 -19.27
C ILE A 245 -3.61 -1.63 -19.64
N LYS A 246 -4.00 -2.38 -20.66
CA LYS A 246 -3.31 -3.63 -21.06
C LYS A 246 -1.85 -3.38 -21.43
N GLU A 247 -1.56 -2.28 -22.09
CA GLU A 247 -0.23 -1.90 -22.57
C GLU A 247 0.74 -1.58 -21.41
N GLU A 248 0.22 -1.17 -20.26
CA GLU A 248 1.01 -0.97 -19.04
C GLU A 248 1.34 -2.29 -18.33
N HIS A 249 0.63 -3.38 -18.67
CA HIS A 249 0.74 -4.70 -18.04
C HIS A 249 1.24 -5.74 -19.06
N SER A 250 2.38 -5.47 -19.71
CA SER A 250 3.07 -6.49 -20.51
C SER A 250 3.69 -7.56 -19.59
N PHE A 251 3.22 -8.78 -19.70
CA PHE A 251 3.80 -9.97 -19.08
C PHE A 251 4.83 -10.59 -20.03
#